data_94546acfff0d340052afbfe1e8c1e4f3
#
_entry.id   94546acfff0d340052afbfe1e8c1e4f3
#
_cell.length_a   1.000
_cell.length_b   1.000
_cell.length_c   1.000
_cell.angle_alpha   90.00
_cell.angle_beta   90.00
_cell.angle_gamma   90.00
#
_symmetry.space_group_name_H-M   'P 1'
#
loop_
_entity.id
_entity.type
_entity.pdbx_description
1 polymer ?
#
loop_
_entity_poly.entity_id
_entity_poly.type
_entity_poly.pdbx_seq_one_letter_code
_entity_poly.pdbx_strand_id
1 'polypeptide(L)'
;ANNRPGTIVWCMGGTQHTNGNNNTRAYCTMQLALGNIGTQGGGANIFRGHDNVQGATDFCILSHSLPGYYGLKKGSWKHWARVWDVSYDYIKGRFATEKLMQSKGIPVSRWIDGVLEDKKNIDQPDNVRAMVLWGHACTSQTRLPEMKTAMEKLDLMVVIDPVPTFAAVIPDRKDGVYVLPAATQFETYG
;
A
#
# COMPACT_ATOMS: atom_id res chain seq x y z
N ALA A 1 -28.82 -9.01 -22.42
CA ALA A 1 -28.25 -9.30 -23.74
C ALA A 1 -28.59 -8.25 -24.82
N ASN A 2 -29.63 -7.45 -24.61
CA ASN A 2 -30.13 -6.50 -25.63
C ASN A 2 -29.48 -5.10 -25.57
N ASN A 3 -28.82 -4.76 -24.48
CA ASN A 3 -28.13 -3.47 -24.33
C ASN A 3 -26.62 -3.67 -24.43
N ARG A 4 -26.08 -3.55 -25.64
CA ARG A 4 -24.66 -3.68 -25.96
C ARG A 4 -24.14 -2.42 -26.62
N PRO A 5 -22.84 -2.15 -26.53
CA PRO A 5 -21.81 -2.85 -25.76
C PRO A 5 -21.91 -2.61 -24.26
N GLY A 6 -21.36 -3.52 -23.46
CA GLY A 6 -21.22 -3.38 -22.03
C GLY A 6 -19.77 -3.50 -21.58
N THR A 7 -19.39 -2.82 -20.52
CA THR A 7 -18.06 -2.93 -19.92
C THR A 7 -18.14 -3.43 -18.48
N ILE A 8 -17.15 -4.18 -18.05
CA ILE A 8 -16.93 -4.47 -16.65
C ILE A 8 -15.77 -3.61 -16.16
N VAL A 9 -16.03 -2.91 -15.07
CA VAL A 9 -14.99 -2.11 -14.38
C VAL A 9 -14.78 -2.69 -12.99
N TRP A 10 -13.52 -2.90 -12.62
CA TRP A 10 -13.16 -3.35 -11.26
C TRP A 10 -11.85 -2.72 -10.80
N CYS A 11 -11.54 -2.92 -9.53
CA CYS A 11 -10.29 -2.56 -8.90
C CYS A 11 -9.87 -3.68 -7.93
N MET A 12 -9.18 -3.34 -6.87
CA MET A 12 -8.65 -4.28 -5.88
C MET A 12 -9.72 -5.13 -5.19
N GLY A 13 -10.96 -4.65 -5.07
CA GLY A 13 -12.09 -5.45 -4.58
C GLY A 13 -12.36 -6.73 -5.36
N GLY A 14 -12.03 -6.75 -6.66
CA GLY A 14 -12.10 -7.96 -7.49
C GLY A 14 -10.85 -8.84 -7.46
N THR A 15 -9.70 -8.29 -7.08
CA THR A 15 -8.39 -8.95 -7.21
C THR A 15 -7.69 -9.27 -5.90
N GLN A 16 -7.96 -8.56 -4.81
CA GLN A 16 -7.36 -8.81 -3.49
C GLN A 16 -8.08 -9.93 -2.72
N HIS A 17 -8.20 -11.08 -3.38
CA HIS A 17 -8.77 -12.32 -2.85
C HIS A 17 -7.85 -13.49 -3.19
N THR A 18 -7.95 -14.57 -2.42
CA THR A 18 -7.22 -15.81 -2.70
C THR A 18 -7.48 -16.30 -4.14
N ASN A 19 -8.70 -16.11 -4.64
CA ASN A 19 -9.11 -16.46 -6.00
C ASN A 19 -9.12 -15.29 -6.99
N GLY A 20 -8.38 -14.22 -6.72
CA GLY A 20 -8.36 -13.00 -7.55
C GLY A 20 -8.08 -13.24 -9.02
N ASN A 21 -7.18 -14.18 -9.34
CA ASN A 21 -6.91 -14.57 -10.72
C ASN A 21 -8.12 -15.21 -11.42
N ASN A 22 -8.90 -16.00 -10.71
CA ASN A 22 -10.10 -16.61 -11.26
C ASN A 22 -11.22 -15.59 -11.45
N ASN A 23 -11.34 -14.63 -10.54
CA ASN A 23 -12.29 -13.51 -10.68
C ASN A 23 -12.00 -12.72 -11.97
N THR A 24 -10.75 -12.32 -12.20
CA THR A 24 -10.38 -11.57 -13.40
C THR A 24 -10.57 -12.38 -14.68
N ARG A 25 -10.24 -13.67 -14.65
CA ARG A 25 -10.54 -14.58 -15.78
C ARG A 25 -12.03 -14.66 -16.05
N ALA A 26 -12.86 -14.78 -15.03
CA ALA A 26 -14.33 -14.82 -15.18
C ALA A 26 -14.86 -13.54 -15.83
N TYR A 27 -14.38 -12.35 -15.41
CA TYR A 27 -14.75 -11.08 -16.02
C TYR A 27 -14.39 -11.03 -17.50
N CYS A 28 -13.16 -11.41 -17.86
CA CYS A 28 -12.72 -11.43 -19.24
C CYS A 28 -13.51 -12.47 -20.08
N THR A 29 -13.73 -13.66 -19.53
CA THR A 29 -14.51 -14.73 -20.22
C THR A 29 -15.93 -14.28 -20.49
N MET A 30 -16.58 -13.61 -19.52
CA MET A 30 -17.93 -13.08 -19.69
C MET A 30 -17.97 -12.03 -20.80
N GLN A 31 -17.00 -11.11 -20.85
CA GLN A 31 -16.93 -10.08 -21.88
C GLN A 31 -16.65 -10.67 -23.28
N LEU A 32 -15.85 -11.72 -23.37
CA LEU A 32 -15.64 -12.47 -24.60
C LEU A 32 -16.92 -13.16 -25.06
N ALA A 33 -17.60 -13.90 -24.17
CA ALA A 33 -18.85 -14.58 -24.47
C ALA A 33 -19.97 -13.64 -24.90
N LEU A 34 -19.97 -12.43 -24.39
CA LEU A 34 -20.93 -11.38 -24.77
C LEU A 34 -20.52 -10.59 -26.03
N GLY A 35 -19.33 -10.84 -26.58
CA GLY A 35 -18.84 -10.11 -27.75
C GLY A 35 -18.55 -8.62 -27.50
N ASN A 36 -18.19 -8.27 -26.27
CA ASN A 36 -17.90 -6.88 -25.89
C ASN A 36 -16.42 -6.51 -26.05
N ILE A 37 -15.52 -7.49 -26.23
CA ILE A 37 -14.10 -7.24 -26.43
C ILE A 37 -13.84 -6.72 -27.84
N GLY A 38 -13.05 -5.64 -27.94
CA GLY A 38 -12.73 -5.00 -29.22
C GLY A 38 -13.83 -4.08 -29.75
N THR A 39 -14.89 -3.85 -28.99
CA THR A 39 -15.97 -2.95 -29.34
C THR A 39 -15.88 -1.66 -28.53
N GLN A 40 -16.02 -0.50 -29.17
CA GLN A 40 -16.00 0.78 -28.47
C GLN A 40 -17.07 0.84 -27.39
N GLY A 41 -16.68 1.21 -26.16
CA GLY A 41 -17.55 1.22 -24.97
C GLY A 41 -17.73 -0.15 -24.31
N GLY A 42 -17.12 -1.21 -24.85
CA GLY A 42 -17.08 -2.54 -24.25
C GLY A 42 -15.76 -2.86 -23.57
N GLY A 43 -15.65 -4.08 -23.08
CA GLY A 43 -14.41 -4.64 -22.58
C GLY A 43 -14.33 -4.83 -21.08
N ALA A 44 -13.12 -5.16 -20.63
CA ALA A 44 -12.77 -5.37 -19.24
C ALA A 44 -11.75 -4.30 -18.82
N ASN A 45 -12.14 -3.42 -17.93
CA ASN A 45 -11.38 -2.23 -17.57
C ASN A 45 -11.06 -2.20 -16.08
N ILE A 46 -9.92 -1.60 -15.73
CA ILE A 46 -9.45 -1.52 -14.35
C ILE A 46 -9.30 -0.06 -13.95
N PHE A 47 -10.05 0.35 -12.93
CA PHE A 47 -9.78 1.57 -12.20
C PHE A 47 -8.79 1.24 -11.09
N ARG A 48 -7.54 1.62 -11.27
CA ARG A 48 -6.38 1.19 -10.48
C ARG A 48 -6.43 1.59 -9.00
N GLY A 49 -7.45 2.28 -8.54
CA GLY A 49 -7.63 2.81 -7.20
C GLY A 49 -7.42 4.31 -7.17
N HIS A 50 -6.35 4.77 -6.55
CA HIS A 50 -6.01 6.19 -6.50
C HIS A 50 -5.46 6.71 -7.83
N ASP A 51 -5.46 8.02 -7.96
CA ASP A 51 -4.88 8.71 -9.11
C ASP A 51 -3.40 8.34 -9.23
N ASN A 52 -2.99 8.10 -10.47
CA ASN A 52 -1.61 7.77 -10.81
C ASN A 52 -0.99 6.59 -10.02
N VAL A 53 -1.78 5.60 -9.63
CA VAL A 53 -1.24 4.35 -9.02
C VAL A 53 -0.18 3.70 -9.90
N GLN A 54 -0.34 3.76 -11.23
CA GLN A 54 0.66 3.27 -12.17
C GLN A 54 2.01 3.98 -11.95
N GLY A 55 2.01 5.30 -11.93
CA GLY A 55 3.24 6.09 -11.69
C GLY A 55 3.84 5.83 -10.32
N ALA A 56 3.03 5.75 -9.27
CA ALA A 56 3.49 5.39 -7.93
C ALA A 56 4.18 4.01 -7.91
N THR A 57 3.65 3.04 -8.64
CA THR A 57 4.25 1.72 -8.79
C THR A 57 5.55 1.77 -9.59
N ASP A 58 5.61 2.55 -10.66
CA ASP A 58 6.80 2.72 -11.50
C ASP A 58 7.95 3.38 -10.71
N PHE A 59 7.65 4.34 -9.85
CA PHE A 59 8.61 4.97 -8.94
C PHE A 59 8.92 4.15 -7.69
N CYS A 60 8.30 2.98 -7.56
CA CYS A 60 8.55 2.07 -6.45
C CYS A 60 8.20 2.63 -5.07
N ILE A 61 7.08 3.33 -4.96
CA ILE A 61 6.48 3.70 -3.67
C ILE A 61 5.75 2.49 -3.10
N LEU A 62 6.48 1.38 -2.98
CA LEU A 62 5.98 0.09 -2.50
C LEU A 62 7.06 -0.62 -1.71
N SER A 63 6.70 -1.26 -0.62
CA SER A 63 7.64 -1.98 0.25
C SER A 63 8.26 -3.24 -0.36
N HIS A 64 7.74 -3.75 -1.45
CA HIS A 64 8.08 -5.08 -1.99
C HIS A 64 8.87 -5.06 -3.30
N SER A 65 9.21 -3.90 -3.82
CA SER A 65 10.00 -3.78 -5.05
C SER A 65 10.92 -2.57 -5.03
N LEU A 66 11.95 -2.60 -5.90
CA LEU A 66 12.82 -1.49 -6.22
C LEU A 66 12.37 -0.86 -7.55
N PRO A 67 12.83 0.36 -7.88
CA PRO A 67 12.47 1.02 -9.14
C PRO A 67 12.60 0.09 -10.34
N GLY A 68 11.72 0.24 -11.33
CA GLY A 68 11.66 -0.64 -12.50
C GLY A 68 11.18 -2.05 -12.18
N TYR A 69 10.40 -2.23 -11.11
CA TYR A 69 9.83 -3.51 -10.68
C TYR A 69 10.87 -4.57 -10.27
N TYR A 70 12.08 -4.16 -9.94
CA TYR A 70 13.09 -5.08 -9.42
C TYR A 70 12.66 -5.63 -8.06
N GLY A 71 12.76 -6.95 -7.88
CA GLY A 71 12.51 -7.56 -6.58
C GLY A 71 13.62 -7.27 -5.57
N LEU A 72 13.34 -7.44 -4.28
CA LEU A 72 14.26 -7.17 -3.16
C LEU A 72 15.36 -8.25 -3.02
N LYS A 73 16.00 -8.62 -4.12
CA LYS A 73 17.09 -9.61 -4.13
C LYS A 73 18.45 -8.92 -4.11
N LYS A 74 19.46 -9.59 -3.55
CA LYS A 74 20.83 -9.07 -3.47
C LYS A 74 21.36 -8.51 -4.80
N GLY A 75 21.08 -9.18 -5.92
CA GLY A 75 21.50 -8.73 -7.25
C GLY A 75 20.85 -7.40 -7.66
N SER A 76 19.55 -7.23 -7.35
CA SER A 76 18.82 -5.99 -7.61
C SER A 76 19.36 -4.84 -6.75
N TRP A 77 19.61 -5.08 -5.48
CA TRP A 77 20.21 -4.10 -4.58
C TRP A 77 21.60 -3.66 -5.06
N LYS A 78 22.44 -4.60 -5.52
CA LYS A 78 23.75 -4.26 -6.10
C LYS A 78 23.62 -3.47 -7.40
N HIS A 79 22.61 -3.76 -8.22
CA HIS A 79 22.34 -2.98 -9.43
C HIS A 79 21.98 -1.54 -9.06
N TRP A 80 21.03 -1.35 -8.17
CA TRP A 80 20.59 -0.01 -7.76
C TRP A 80 21.65 0.76 -6.97
N ALA A 81 22.47 0.07 -6.18
CA ALA A 81 23.62 0.71 -5.53
C ALA A 81 24.53 1.40 -6.57
N ARG A 82 24.82 0.71 -7.68
CA ARG A 82 25.60 1.30 -8.78
C ARG A 82 24.88 2.46 -9.46
N VAL A 83 23.57 2.35 -9.68
CA VAL A 83 22.77 3.41 -10.30
C VAL A 83 22.74 4.66 -9.42
N TRP A 84 22.65 4.47 -8.11
CA TRP A 84 22.62 5.57 -7.13
C TRP A 84 24.02 6.08 -6.74
N ASP A 85 25.05 5.50 -7.31
CA ASP A 85 26.46 5.83 -7.01
C ASP A 85 26.80 5.70 -5.52
N VAL A 86 26.34 4.62 -4.89
CA VAL A 86 26.63 4.30 -3.49
C VAL A 86 27.14 2.87 -3.36
N SER A 87 27.88 2.57 -2.29
CA SER A 87 28.29 1.21 -2.02
C SER A 87 27.11 0.32 -1.58
N TYR A 88 27.17 -0.95 -1.94
CA TYR A 88 26.20 -1.93 -1.45
C TYR A 88 26.17 -2.01 0.08
N ASP A 89 27.32 -1.88 0.73
CA ASP A 89 27.44 -1.93 2.20
C ASP A 89 26.82 -0.70 2.85
N TYR A 90 26.87 0.46 2.21
CA TYR A 90 26.12 1.63 2.65
C TYR A 90 24.61 1.37 2.69
N ILE A 91 24.04 0.80 1.63
CA ILE A 91 22.61 0.46 1.60
C ILE A 91 22.30 -0.60 2.64
N LYS A 92 23.12 -1.68 2.72
CA LYS A 92 22.95 -2.74 3.71
C LYS A 92 22.94 -2.20 5.14
N GLY A 93 23.79 -1.23 5.44
CA GLY A 93 23.86 -0.59 6.75
C GLY A 93 22.63 0.25 7.13
N ARG A 94 21.68 0.48 6.20
CA ARG A 94 20.39 1.13 6.50
C ARG A 94 19.35 0.17 7.08
N PHE A 95 19.61 -1.14 7.05
CA PHE A 95 18.73 -2.17 7.56
C PHE A 95 19.35 -2.84 8.78
N ALA A 96 18.53 -3.16 9.78
CA ALA A 96 19.00 -3.85 10.97
C ALA A 96 19.58 -5.26 10.66
N THR A 97 19.05 -5.94 9.65
CA THR A 97 19.52 -7.23 9.19
C THR A 97 19.38 -7.37 7.66
N GLU A 98 20.20 -8.23 7.05
CA GLU A 98 20.08 -8.54 5.62
C GLU A 98 18.73 -9.22 5.29
N LYS A 99 18.13 -9.93 6.24
CA LYS A 99 16.79 -10.51 6.10
C LYS A 99 15.73 -9.41 5.91
N LEU A 100 15.78 -8.34 6.69
CA LEU A 100 14.88 -7.21 6.57
C LEU A 100 15.06 -6.46 5.24
N MET A 101 16.29 -6.33 4.75
CA MET A 101 16.57 -5.73 3.45
C MET A 101 15.87 -6.48 2.29
N GLN A 102 15.61 -7.78 2.45
CA GLN A 102 14.94 -8.63 1.47
C GLN A 102 13.46 -8.86 1.79
N SER A 103 12.97 -8.36 2.91
CA SER A 103 11.58 -8.49 3.35
C SER A 103 10.68 -7.48 2.65
N LYS A 104 9.45 -7.93 2.37
CA LYS A 104 8.41 -7.11 1.73
C LYS A 104 7.67 -6.17 2.70
N GLY A 105 8.14 -6.04 3.93
CA GLY A 105 7.48 -5.29 4.99
C GLY A 105 6.40 -6.11 5.73
N ILE A 106 5.62 -5.43 6.53
CA ILE A 106 4.53 -6.03 7.32
C ILE A 106 3.22 -5.85 6.54
N PRO A 107 2.40 -6.91 6.39
CA PRO A 107 1.05 -6.76 5.85
C PRO A 107 0.24 -5.73 6.64
N VAL A 108 -0.57 -4.94 5.96
CA VAL A 108 -1.39 -3.89 6.57
C VAL A 108 -2.31 -4.38 7.69
N SER A 109 -2.72 -5.64 7.64
CA SER A 109 -3.51 -6.30 8.70
C SER A 109 -2.69 -6.69 9.94
N ARG A 110 -1.36 -6.65 9.87
CA ARG A 110 -0.45 -7.16 10.90
C ARG A 110 0.39 -6.06 11.57
N TRP A 111 0.31 -4.81 11.15
CA TRP A 111 1.05 -3.73 11.83
C TRP A 111 0.61 -3.55 13.29
N ILE A 112 -0.66 -3.84 13.58
CA ILE A 112 -1.22 -3.80 14.94
C ILE A 112 -0.46 -4.75 15.86
N ASP A 113 -0.19 -5.98 15.38
CA ASP A 113 0.60 -6.96 16.11
C ASP A 113 2.04 -6.48 16.29
N GLY A 114 2.60 -5.83 15.27
CA GLY A 114 3.93 -5.21 15.35
C GLY A 114 4.08 -4.15 16.44
N VAL A 115 2.96 -3.54 16.88
CA VAL A 115 2.92 -2.60 18.01
C VAL A 115 2.60 -3.30 19.32
N LEU A 116 1.60 -4.20 19.34
CA LEU A 116 0.99 -4.73 20.56
C LEU A 116 1.64 -6.01 21.09
N GLU A 117 2.17 -6.84 20.21
CA GLU A 117 2.77 -8.12 20.58
C GLU A 117 4.09 -7.96 21.31
N ASP A 118 4.43 -8.96 22.13
CA ASP A 118 5.74 -9.07 22.73
C ASP A 118 6.82 -9.17 21.62
N LYS A 119 7.89 -8.43 21.75
CA LYS A 119 9.01 -8.37 20.80
C LYS A 119 9.52 -9.76 20.35
N LYS A 120 9.48 -10.75 21.24
CA LYS A 120 9.89 -12.13 20.91
C LYS A 120 8.95 -12.84 19.92
N ASN A 121 7.71 -12.35 19.77
CA ASN A 121 6.67 -12.93 18.91
C ASN A 121 6.61 -12.28 17.54
N ILE A 122 7.35 -11.18 17.32
CA ILE A 122 7.40 -10.47 16.06
C ILE A 122 8.73 -10.77 15.35
N ASP A 123 8.68 -10.97 14.04
CA ASP A 123 9.87 -11.21 13.21
C ASP A 123 10.52 -9.88 12.77
N GLN A 124 10.84 -9.05 13.78
CA GLN A 124 11.45 -7.73 13.58
C GLN A 124 12.38 -7.40 14.75
N PRO A 125 13.37 -6.50 14.57
CA PRO A 125 14.33 -6.16 15.61
C PRO A 125 13.69 -5.42 16.79
N ASP A 126 12.56 -4.73 16.57
CA ASP A 126 11.82 -4.02 17.61
C ASP A 126 10.35 -3.81 17.24
N ASN A 127 9.51 -3.43 18.21
CA ASN A 127 8.14 -3.04 17.97
C ASN A 127 8.05 -1.77 17.12
N VAL A 128 6.94 -1.61 16.41
CA VAL A 128 6.64 -0.38 15.69
C VAL A 128 6.34 0.72 16.70
N ARG A 129 7.09 1.81 16.66
CA ARG A 129 7.03 2.93 17.61
C ARG A 129 6.56 4.23 16.97
N ALA A 130 6.71 4.38 15.66
CA ALA A 130 6.30 5.56 14.93
C ALA A 130 5.47 5.17 13.71
N MET A 131 4.47 6.00 13.38
CA MET A 131 3.63 5.80 12.21
C MET A 131 3.37 7.12 11.49
N VAL A 132 3.54 7.09 10.18
CA VAL A 132 3.14 8.18 9.29
C VAL A 132 2.04 7.64 8.37
N LEU A 133 0.86 8.20 8.46
CA LEU A 133 -0.28 7.92 7.60
C LEU A 133 -0.39 9.03 6.58
N TRP A 134 -0.24 8.70 5.33
CA TRP A 134 -0.26 9.65 4.23
C TRP A 134 -1.40 9.29 3.27
N GLY A 135 -2.46 10.10 3.31
CA GLY A 135 -3.65 9.86 2.48
C GLY A 135 -4.39 8.56 2.82
N HIS A 136 -4.43 8.19 4.11
CA HIS A 136 -5.06 6.93 4.53
C HIS A 136 -5.82 7.08 5.85
N ALA A 137 -7.14 6.99 5.78
CA ALA A 137 -8.03 7.16 6.93
C ALA A 137 -8.11 5.96 7.89
N CYS A 138 -7.60 4.80 7.52
CA CYS A 138 -7.65 3.53 8.25
C CYS A 138 -9.05 2.91 8.46
N THR A 139 -10.13 3.58 8.11
CA THR A 139 -11.51 3.10 8.33
C THR A 139 -11.86 1.82 7.58
N SER A 140 -11.14 1.52 6.50
CA SER A 140 -11.32 0.30 5.70
C SER A 140 -10.52 -0.90 6.21
N GLN A 141 -9.76 -0.74 7.29
CA GLN A 141 -8.99 -1.83 7.89
C GLN A 141 -9.83 -2.64 8.87
N THR A 142 -9.39 -3.85 9.14
CA THR A 142 -9.97 -4.73 10.15
C THR A 142 -9.43 -4.40 11.54
N ARG A 143 -10.09 -4.92 12.59
CA ARG A 143 -9.59 -4.85 13.97
C ARG A 143 -9.52 -3.41 14.51
N LEU A 144 -10.56 -2.60 14.28
CA LEU A 144 -10.58 -1.20 14.70
C LEU A 144 -10.35 -0.98 16.22
N PRO A 145 -10.89 -1.80 17.15
CA PRO A 145 -10.60 -1.63 18.57
C PRO A 145 -9.12 -1.81 18.92
N GLU A 146 -8.48 -2.86 18.39
CA GLU A 146 -7.06 -3.11 18.61
C GLU A 146 -6.20 -2.07 17.89
N MET A 147 -6.65 -1.57 16.74
CA MET A 147 -6.00 -0.49 16.02
C MET A 147 -5.93 0.78 16.87
N LYS A 148 -7.04 1.18 17.52
CA LYS A 148 -7.07 2.29 18.46
C LYS A 148 -6.01 2.12 19.55
N THR A 149 -6.02 0.94 20.21
CA THR A 149 -5.04 0.61 21.25
C THR A 149 -3.60 0.64 20.75
N ALA A 150 -3.36 0.17 19.53
CA ALA A 150 -2.04 0.22 18.92
C ALA A 150 -1.60 1.66 18.64
N MET A 151 -2.48 2.50 18.10
CA MET A 151 -2.20 3.92 17.85
C MET A 151 -1.86 4.67 19.16
N GLU A 152 -2.53 4.35 20.25
CA GLU A 152 -2.29 4.95 21.56
C GLU A 152 -0.92 4.59 22.16
N LYS A 153 -0.35 3.44 21.76
CA LYS A 153 0.97 2.98 22.23
C LYS A 153 2.16 3.49 21.40
N LEU A 154 1.91 4.10 20.25
CA LEU A 154 3.00 4.65 19.42
C LEU A 154 3.67 5.83 20.14
N ASP A 155 4.98 5.99 19.98
CA ASP A 155 5.70 7.17 20.46
C ASP A 155 5.41 8.39 19.58
N LEU A 156 5.28 8.18 18.26
CA LEU A 156 5.01 9.23 17.30
C LEU A 156 3.91 8.80 16.33
N MET A 157 2.96 9.70 16.11
CA MET A 157 1.94 9.52 15.07
C MET A 157 1.77 10.80 14.26
N VAL A 158 1.89 10.66 12.94
CA VAL A 158 1.72 11.76 11.98
C VAL A 158 0.65 11.36 10.97
N VAL A 159 -0.30 12.24 10.72
CA VAL A 159 -1.34 12.09 9.71
C VAL A 159 -1.21 13.23 8.71
N ILE A 160 -1.04 12.89 7.44
CA ILE A 160 -0.92 13.83 6.33
C ILE A 160 -2.14 13.63 5.44
N ASP A 161 -3.08 14.55 5.49
CA ASP A 161 -4.36 14.44 4.76
C ASP A 161 -4.96 15.84 4.54
N PRO A 162 -5.76 16.09 3.49
CA PRO A 162 -6.43 17.37 3.29
C PRO A 162 -7.38 17.76 4.42
N VAL A 163 -7.95 16.78 5.12
CA VAL A 163 -8.85 16.98 6.25
C VAL A 163 -8.50 16.03 7.40
N PRO A 164 -8.85 16.36 8.65
CA PRO A 164 -8.69 15.42 9.76
C PRO A 164 -9.50 14.14 9.48
N THR A 165 -8.79 13.01 9.40
CA THR A 165 -9.39 11.70 9.16
C THR A 165 -9.64 10.94 10.45
N PHE A 166 -10.28 9.79 10.34
CA PHE A 166 -10.50 8.87 11.46
C PHE A 166 -9.20 8.58 12.24
N ALA A 167 -8.11 8.38 11.53
CA ALA A 167 -6.81 8.13 12.15
C ALA A 167 -6.31 9.30 13.02
N ALA A 168 -6.71 10.53 12.69
CA ALA A 168 -6.30 11.72 13.46
C ALA A 168 -7.12 11.90 14.75
N VAL A 169 -8.35 11.36 14.82
CA VAL A 169 -9.28 11.67 15.91
C VAL A 169 -9.62 10.48 16.82
N ILE A 170 -9.38 9.26 16.39
CA ILE A 170 -9.78 8.08 17.16
C ILE A 170 -8.84 7.75 18.35
N PRO A 171 -7.50 7.89 18.24
CA PRO A 171 -6.62 7.55 19.35
C PRO A 171 -6.64 8.64 20.42
N ASP A 172 -6.80 8.22 21.68
CA ASP A 172 -6.69 9.08 22.86
C ASP A 172 -5.22 9.12 23.32
N ARG A 173 -4.44 10.04 22.72
CA ARG A 173 -3.00 10.14 22.94
C ARG A 173 -2.66 11.37 23.79
N LYS A 174 -1.89 11.17 24.87
CA LYS A 174 -1.39 12.27 25.71
C LYS A 174 -0.51 13.26 24.92
N ASP A 175 0.34 12.72 24.03
CA ASP A 175 1.28 13.50 23.21
C ASP A 175 0.63 13.96 21.89
N GLY A 176 -0.67 13.68 21.73
CA GLY A 176 -1.43 14.09 20.56
C GLY A 176 -1.08 13.34 19.27
N VAL A 177 -1.60 13.86 18.17
CA VAL A 177 -1.33 13.43 16.80
C VAL A 177 -0.91 14.66 16.00
N TYR A 178 0.19 14.58 15.28
CA TYR A 178 0.58 15.63 14.34
C TYR A 178 -0.27 15.51 13.09
N VAL A 179 -1.14 16.48 12.83
CA VAL A 179 -1.94 16.55 11.61
C VAL A 179 -1.33 17.60 10.70
N LEU A 180 -0.83 17.16 9.56
CA LEU A 180 -0.23 18.01 8.54
C LEU A 180 -1.21 18.12 7.37
N PRO A 181 -1.73 19.33 7.06
CA PRO A 181 -2.67 19.48 5.95
C PRO A 181 -1.97 19.29 4.61
N ALA A 182 -2.50 18.36 3.81
CA ALA A 182 -2.10 18.19 2.41
C ALA A 182 -2.98 19.06 1.51
N ALA A 183 -2.43 19.54 0.41
CA ALA A 183 -3.22 20.20 -0.62
C ALA A 183 -4.12 19.16 -1.32
N THR A 184 -5.33 19.58 -1.67
CA THR A 184 -6.20 18.81 -2.57
C THR A 184 -5.71 18.91 -4.01
N GLN A 185 -6.19 18.02 -4.89
CA GLN A 185 -5.86 18.08 -6.31
C GLN A 185 -6.26 19.39 -7.01
N PHE A 186 -7.19 20.15 -6.44
CA PHE A 186 -7.62 21.45 -6.97
C PHE A 186 -6.72 22.61 -6.50
N GLU A 187 -5.85 22.36 -5.55
CA GLU A 187 -4.92 23.34 -4.97
C GLU A 187 -3.49 23.12 -5.45
N THR A 188 -3.24 22.11 -6.28
CA THR A 188 -1.92 21.77 -6.81
C THR A 188 -1.85 21.95 -8.33
N TYR A 189 -0.64 22.18 -8.83
CA TYR A 189 -0.33 22.16 -10.27
C TYR A 189 0.17 20.75 -10.64
N GLY A 190 -0.48 20.11 -11.61
CA GLY A 190 -0.06 18.78 -12.06
C GLY A 190 -1.00 18.20 -13.10
#